data_bfd6b6deb884dfc4a6a3e93c4fb6ab04
#
_entry.id   bfd6b6deb884dfc4a6a3e93c4fb6ab04
#
_cell.length_a   1.000
_cell.length_b   1.000
_cell.length_c   1.000
_cell.angle_alpha   90.00
_cell.angle_beta   90.00
_cell.angle_gamma   90.00
#
_symmetry.space_group_name_H-M   'P 1'
#
loop_
_entity.id
_entity.type
_entity.pdbx_description
1 polymer ?
#
loop_
_entity_poly.entity_id
_entity_poly.type
_entity_poly.pdbx_seq_one_letter_code
_entity_poly.pdbx_strand_id
1 'polypeptide(L)' 'MPFYCYILECADSTFYTGWTTDPARREKQHNAGSGARYTSTRRPVKMIYIEEQPDKISALKRERAIKALKREQKKKLMGR' A
#
# COMPACT_ATOMS: atom_id res chain seq x y z
N MET A 1 -10.82 -1.88 15.77
CA MET A 1 -9.49 -2.04 15.16
C MET A 1 -9.30 -0.96 14.11
N PRO A 2 -8.16 -0.29 14.06
CA PRO A 2 -7.93 0.72 13.04
C PRO A 2 -7.78 0.10 11.65
N PHE A 3 -8.03 0.92 10.65
CA PHE A 3 -7.83 0.57 9.25
C PHE A 3 -6.76 1.49 8.68
N TYR A 4 -5.99 0.99 7.73
CA TYR A 4 -4.88 1.73 7.16
C TYR A 4 -4.89 1.60 5.64
N CYS A 5 -4.53 2.70 4.96
CA CYS A 5 -4.09 2.64 3.58
C CYS A 5 -2.58 2.65 3.58
N TYR A 6 -1.98 1.95 2.63
CA TYR A 6 -0.52 1.86 2.55
C TYR A 6 -0.05 1.89 1.11
N ILE A 7 1.22 2.25 0.95
CA ILE A 7 1.90 2.15 -0.34
C ILE A 7 3.15 1.31 -0.14
N LEU A 8 3.31 0.29 -0.99
CA LEU A 8 4.52 -0.53 -1.06
C LEU A 8 5.37 -0.07 -2.25
N GLU A 9 6.67 -0.03 -2.04
CA GLU A 9 7.62 0.08 -3.14
C GLU A 9 8.11 -1.32 -3.47
N CYS A 10 7.96 -1.71 -4.74
CA CYS A 10 8.36 -3.03 -5.21
C CYS A 10 9.82 -3.04 -5.66
N ALA A 11 10.38 -4.23 -5.87
CA ALA A 11 11.77 -4.37 -6.29
C ALA A 11 12.06 -3.69 -7.63
N ASP A 12 11.06 -3.58 -8.51
CA ASP A 12 11.18 -2.89 -9.80
C ASP A 12 10.89 -1.39 -9.70
N SER A 13 10.84 -0.83 -8.49
CA SER A 13 10.58 0.59 -8.21
C SER A 13 9.15 1.05 -8.49
N THR A 14 8.24 0.12 -8.78
CA THR A 14 6.81 0.48 -8.92
C THR A 14 6.14 0.56 -7.56
N PHE A 15 4.99 1.24 -7.50
CA PHE A 15 4.22 1.40 -6.26
C PHE A 15 2.94 0.58 -6.30
N TYR A 16 2.62 -0.03 -5.18
CA TYR A 16 1.35 -0.76 -5.00
C TYR A 16 0.61 -0.17 -3.81
N THR A 17 -0.67 0.15 -4.00
CA THR A 17 -1.53 0.74 -2.96
C THR A 17 -2.55 -0.29 -2.50
N GLY A 18 -2.75 -0.40 -1.19
CA GLY A 18 -3.74 -1.28 -0.61
C GLY A 18 -4.27 -0.77 0.71
N TRP A 19 -5.08 -1.58 1.38
CA TRP A 19 -5.55 -1.30 2.72
C TRP A 19 -5.42 -2.55 3.59
N THR A 20 -5.33 -2.34 4.90
CA THR A 20 -5.19 -3.45 5.84
C THR A 20 -5.54 -3.00 7.26
N THR A 21 -5.76 -3.96 8.15
CA THR A 21 -5.89 -3.70 9.59
C THR A 21 -4.55 -3.92 10.31
N ASP A 22 -3.55 -4.51 9.65
CA ASP A 22 -2.25 -4.84 10.24
C ASP A 22 -1.14 -4.66 9.19
N PRO A 23 -0.55 -3.45 9.13
CA PRO A 23 0.48 -3.15 8.11
C PRO A 23 1.67 -4.10 8.13
N ALA A 24 2.21 -4.41 9.30
CA ALA A 24 3.40 -5.28 9.41
C ALA A 24 3.11 -6.68 8.88
N ARG A 25 1.98 -7.25 9.26
CA ARG A 25 1.56 -8.56 8.79
C ARG A 25 1.33 -8.55 7.27
N ARG A 26 0.71 -7.50 6.77
CA ARG A 26 0.40 -7.37 5.34
C ARG A 26 1.67 -7.28 4.50
N GLU A 27 2.67 -6.55 4.96
CA GLU A 27 3.97 -6.50 4.28
C GLU A 27 4.60 -7.89 4.19
N LYS A 28 4.55 -8.66 5.29
CA LYS A 28 5.06 -10.03 5.30
C LYS A 28 4.31 -10.91 4.31
N GLN A 29 2.99 -10.77 4.24
CA GLN A 29 2.18 -11.54 3.29
C GLN A 29 2.56 -11.23 1.84
N HIS A 30 2.77 -9.95 1.52
CA HIS A 30 3.21 -9.56 0.18
C HIS A 30 4.57 -10.17 -0.15
N ASN A 31 5.51 -10.14 0.80
CA ASN A 31 6.85 -10.71 0.59
C ASN A 31 6.86 -12.23 0.55
N ALA A 32 5.85 -12.86 1.14
CA ALA A 32 5.67 -14.31 1.02
C ALA A 32 5.03 -14.73 -0.31
N GLY A 33 4.58 -13.76 -1.12
CA GLY A 33 3.96 -14.02 -2.41
C GLY A 33 2.46 -14.24 -2.36
N SER A 34 1.84 -14.12 -1.18
CA SER A 34 0.41 -14.37 -0.98
C SER A 34 -0.43 -13.10 -0.81
N GLY A 35 0.19 -11.91 -0.86
CA GLY A 35 -0.52 -10.67 -0.62
C GLY A 35 -1.36 -10.20 -1.79
N ALA A 36 -0.77 -10.15 -2.98
CA ALA A 36 -1.45 -9.74 -4.20
C ALA A 36 -0.70 -10.27 -5.40
N ARG A 37 -1.43 -10.46 -6.51
CA ARG A 37 -0.82 -10.93 -7.76
C ARG A 37 0.24 -9.94 -8.26
N TYR A 38 -0.05 -8.65 -8.21
CA TYR A 38 0.86 -7.60 -8.65
C TYR A 38 2.21 -7.68 -7.93
N THR A 39 2.21 -7.85 -6.60
CA THR A 39 3.43 -7.86 -5.80
C THR A 39 4.16 -9.19 -5.83
N SER A 40 3.48 -10.29 -6.14
CA SER A 40 4.07 -11.64 -6.08
C SER A 40 5.27 -11.81 -7.01
N THR A 41 5.29 -11.11 -8.15
CA THR A 41 6.38 -11.14 -9.12
C THR A 41 7.34 -9.96 -8.99
N ARG A 42 7.15 -9.08 -8.00
CA ARG A 42 7.92 -7.84 -7.81
C ARG A 42 8.55 -7.75 -6.42
N ARG A 43 8.77 -8.91 -5.79
CA ARG A 43 9.38 -8.99 -4.46
C ARG A 43 10.89 -8.80 -4.53
N PRO A 44 11.54 -8.31 -3.49
CA PRO A 44 10.94 -7.91 -2.21
C PRO A 44 10.22 -6.57 -2.32
N VAL A 45 9.21 -6.39 -1.46
CA VAL A 45 8.47 -5.13 -1.36
C VAL A 45 8.72 -4.51 0.00
N LYS A 46 8.61 -3.18 0.07
CA LYS A 46 8.83 -2.43 1.30
C LYS A 46 7.67 -1.47 1.50
N MET A 47 7.10 -1.48 2.71
CA MET A 47 6.04 -0.53 3.06
C MET A 47 6.65 0.82 3.37
N ILE A 48 6.37 1.82 2.52
CA ILE A 48 7.00 3.13 2.58
C ILE A 48 6.04 4.25 2.99
N TYR A 49 4.75 3.95 3.07
CA TYR A 49 3.74 4.93 3.48
C TYR A 49 2.56 4.22 4.14
N ILE A 50 2.10 4.75 5.26
CA ILE A 50 0.95 4.24 6.00
C ILE A 50 0.10 5.42 6.43
N GLU A 51 -1.22 5.30 6.26
CA GLU A 51 -2.18 6.34 6.62
C GLU A 51 -3.33 5.68 7.38
N GLU A 52 -3.57 6.11 8.61
CA GLU A 52 -4.67 5.55 9.42
C GLU A 52 -6.01 6.11 8.97
N GLN A 53 -7.03 5.26 8.97
CA GLN A 53 -8.40 5.62 8.61
C GLN A 53 -9.36 5.22 9.73
N PRO A 54 -10.43 5.97 9.96
CA PRO A 54 -11.34 5.70 11.08
C PRO A 54 -12.18 4.44 10.90
N ASP A 55 -12.46 4.03 9.66
CA ASP A 55 -13.30 2.87 9.38
C ASP A 55 -12.96 2.27 8.01
N LYS A 56 -13.58 1.11 7.72
CA LYS A 56 -13.33 0.39 6.48
C LYS A 56 -13.77 1.17 5.24
N ILE A 57 -14.91 1.85 5.32
CA ILE A 57 -15.43 2.61 4.17
C ILE A 57 -14.47 3.72 3.80
N SER A 58 -13.97 4.46 4.80
CA SER A 58 -12.97 5.51 4.59
C SER A 58 -11.69 4.94 3.99
N ALA A 59 -11.23 3.78 4.48
CA ALA A 59 -10.04 3.12 3.95
C ALA A 59 -10.21 2.74 2.48
N LEU A 60 -11.35 2.17 2.11
CA LEU A 60 -11.65 1.79 0.72
C LEU A 60 -11.70 3.01 -0.20
N LYS A 61 -12.34 4.09 0.25
CA LYS A 61 -12.40 5.34 -0.52
C LYS A 61 -11.02 5.94 -0.71
N ARG A 62 -10.22 5.96 0.37
CA ARG A 62 -8.88 6.53 0.32
C ARG A 62 -7.94 5.69 -0.55
N GLU A 63 -8.02 4.37 -0.44
CA GLU A 63 -7.25 3.47 -1.31
C GLU A 63 -7.52 3.77 -2.79
N ARG A 64 -8.80 3.91 -3.14
CA ARG A 64 -9.21 4.21 -4.51
C ARG A 64 -8.67 5.57 -4.96
N ALA A 65 -8.73 6.58 -4.09
CA ALA A 65 -8.20 7.91 -4.39
C ALA A 65 -6.68 7.87 -4.61
N ILE A 66 -5.95 7.16 -3.76
CA ILE A 66 -4.49 7.05 -3.88
C ILE A 66 -4.12 6.27 -5.14
N LYS A 67 -4.84 5.18 -5.45
CA LYS A 67 -4.60 4.41 -6.68
C LYS A 67 -4.76 5.24 -7.94
N ALA A 68 -5.64 6.22 -7.92
CA ALA A 68 -5.89 7.12 -9.07
C ALA A 68 -4.78 8.16 -9.25
N LEU A 69 -3.92 8.37 -8.26
CA LEU A 69 -2.83 9.33 -8.36
C LEU A 69 -1.75 8.82 -9.31
N LYS A 70 -1.15 9.75 -10.04
CA LYS A 70 0.04 9.47 -10.84
C LYS A 70 1.25 9.26 -9.93
N ARG A 71 2.31 8.64 -10.45
CA ARG A 71 3.52 8.36 -9.68
C ARG A 71 4.07 9.59 -8.96
N GLU A 72 4.17 10.72 -9.65
CA GLU A 72 4.69 11.96 -9.06
C GLU A 72 3.79 12.48 -7.93
N GLN A 73 2.49 12.32 -8.07
CA GLN A 73 1.53 12.72 -7.04
C GLN A 73 1.65 11.81 -5.80
N LYS A 74 1.89 10.51 -6.01
CA LYS A 74 2.15 9.58 -4.90
C LYS A 74 3.42 9.95 -4.16
N LYS A 75 4.48 10.32 -4.88
CA LYS A 75 5.73 10.77 -4.26
C LYS A 75 5.51 11.98 -3.39
N LYS A 76 4.75 12.97 -3.85
CA LYS A 76 4.42 14.15 -3.05
C LYS A 76 3.65 13.78 -1.79
N LEU A 77 2.68 12.89 -1.90
CA LEU A 77 1.91 12.41 -0.75
C LEU A 77 2.83 11.79 0.31
N MET A 78 3.86 11.07 -0.12
CA MET A 78 4.82 10.40 0.76
C MET A 78 5.94 11.31 1.25
N GLY A 79 5.97 12.58 0.84
CA GLY A 79 7.02 13.53 1.21
C GLY A 79 8.32 13.34 0.42
N ARG A 80 8.23 12.81 -0.76
CA ARG A 80 9.41 12.57 -1.61
C ARG A 80 9.52 13.57 -2.75
#